data_0e6a3ed8e47106d8dc84929be51ee169
#
_entry.id   0e6a3ed8e47106d8dc84929be51ee169
#
_cell.length_a   1.000
_cell.length_b   1.000
_cell.length_c   1.000
_cell.angle_alpha   90.00
_cell.angle_beta   90.00
_cell.angle_gamma   90.00
#
_symmetry.space_group_name_H-M   'P 1'
#
loop_
_entity.id
_entity.type
_entity.pdbx_description
1 polymer ?
#
loop_
_entity_poly.entity_id
_entity_poly.type
_entity_poly.pdbx_seq_one_letter_code
_entity_poly.pdbx_strand_id
1 'polypeptide(L)'
;MKKQFKLLFALGCGCFLTVSTAFAADYLSITTDNANVRTGPGTNYPVTMELFEGYPLKVEKKQGDWYKVVDFENDSGWVHDSIVKKSDTVIVNAKESVNMRSGPTTKDAIVADVERGVVLTRISKEGKWTKVRHGSGTTGWIYNSLLWP
;
A
#
# COMPACT_ATOMS: atom_id res chain seq x y z
N MET A 1 -53.88 -53.79 9.38
CA MET A 1 -52.39 -53.69 9.39
C MET A 1 -51.94 -52.34 8.84
N LYS A 2 -51.49 -51.43 9.71
CA LYS A 2 -51.00 -50.10 9.32
C LYS A 2 -49.51 -50.21 9.17
N LYS A 3 -48.99 -50.03 7.95
CA LYS A 3 -47.54 -49.93 7.68
C LYS A 3 -47.05 -48.56 8.10
N GLN A 4 -46.15 -48.52 9.07
CA GLN A 4 -45.44 -47.31 9.50
C GLN A 4 -44.25 -47.10 8.52
N PHE A 5 -44.26 -45.96 7.82
CA PHE A 5 -43.11 -45.52 7.04
C PHE A 5 -42.20 -44.70 7.96
N LYS A 6 -41.03 -45.22 8.23
CA LYS A 6 -39.95 -44.45 8.91
C LYS A 6 -39.25 -43.53 7.90
N LEU A 7 -39.44 -42.24 8.05
CA LEU A 7 -38.69 -41.23 7.30
C LEU A 7 -37.30 -41.09 7.93
N LEU A 8 -36.27 -41.50 7.21
CA LEU A 8 -34.86 -41.21 7.58
C LEU A 8 -34.53 -39.77 7.13
N PHE A 9 -34.34 -38.90 8.10
CA PHE A 9 -33.69 -37.59 7.84
C PHE A 9 -32.18 -37.82 7.73
N ALA A 10 -31.65 -37.73 6.52
CA ALA A 10 -30.21 -37.60 6.31
C ALA A 10 -29.79 -36.17 6.66
N LEU A 11 -29.07 -35.98 7.77
CA LEU A 11 -28.38 -34.71 8.06
C LEU A 11 -27.26 -34.56 7.03
N GLY A 12 -27.52 -33.74 6.04
CA GLY A 12 -26.45 -33.23 5.15
C GLY A 12 -25.56 -32.27 5.92
N CYS A 13 -24.37 -32.73 6.26
CA CYS A 13 -23.32 -31.84 6.78
C CYS A 13 -22.88 -30.92 5.65
N GLY A 14 -23.51 -29.75 5.54
CA GLY A 14 -23.14 -28.71 4.62
C GLY A 14 -21.82 -28.09 5.09
N CYS A 15 -20.71 -28.50 4.44
CA CYS A 15 -19.42 -27.85 4.61
C CYS A 15 -19.54 -26.46 3.96
N PHE A 16 -19.82 -25.43 4.76
CA PHE A 16 -19.70 -24.04 4.31
C PHE A 16 -18.22 -23.74 4.10
N LEU A 17 -17.78 -23.86 2.86
CA LEU A 17 -16.50 -23.28 2.44
C LEU A 17 -16.65 -21.76 2.54
N THR A 18 -16.16 -21.20 3.62
CA THR A 18 -15.94 -19.74 3.70
C THR A 18 -14.85 -19.40 2.72
N VAL A 19 -15.21 -18.92 1.55
CA VAL A 19 -14.28 -18.31 0.62
C VAL A 19 -13.80 -17.01 1.28
N SER A 20 -12.65 -17.07 1.93
CA SER A 20 -11.96 -15.87 2.39
C SER A 20 -11.47 -15.12 1.15
N THR A 21 -12.21 -14.12 0.70
CA THR A 21 -11.71 -13.18 -0.29
C THR A 21 -10.59 -12.38 0.37
N ALA A 22 -9.35 -12.76 0.08
CA ALA A 22 -8.22 -11.92 0.39
C ALA A 22 -8.36 -10.64 -0.43
N PHE A 23 -8.80 -9.55 0.21
CA PHE A 23 -8.75 -8.24 -0.42
C PHE A 23 -7.27 -7.88 -0.62
N ALA A 24 -6.88 -7.62 -1.88
CA ALA A 24 -5.59 -6.98 -2.15
C ALA A 24 -5.55 -5.66 -1.36
N ALA A 25 -4.45 -5.40 -0.66
CA ALA A 25 -4.31 -4.17 0.09
C ALA A 25 -4.36 -2.97 -0.88
N ASP A 26 -5.25 -2.03 -0.62
CA ASP A 26 -5.33 -0.79 -1.37
C ASP A 26 -4.26 0.18 -0.85
N TYR A 27 -3.57 0.80 -1.79
CA TYR A 27 -2.58 1.84 -1.51
C TYR A 27 -3.01 3.16 -2.13
N LEU A 28 -2.80 4.22 -1.38
CA LEU A 28 -3.07 5.61 -1.79
C LEU A 28 -1.77 6.41 -1.76
N SER A 29 -1.73 7.47 -2.53
CA SER A 29 -0.68 8.49 -2.45
C SER A 29 -1.30 9.84 -2.11
N ILE A 30 -0.61 10.61 -1.28
CA ILE A 30 -0.96 12.00 -0.97
C ILE A 30 -0.87 12.85 -2.24
N THR A 31 -1.81 13.78 -2.42
CA THR A 31 -1.89 14.62 -3.62
C THR A 31 -1.44 16.06 -3.41
N THR A 32 -1.06 16.43 -2.20
CA THR A 32 -0.71 17.81 -1.84
C THR A 32 0.39 17.82 -0.78
N ASP A 33 1.16 18.90 -0.72
CA ASP A 33 2.05 19.15 0.40
C ASP A 33 1.28 19.56 1.66
N ASN A 34 1.89 19.37 2.82
CA ASN A 34 1.31 19.65 4.14
C ASN A 34 -0.03 18.93 4.40
N ALA A 35 -0.13 17.68 3.95
CA ALA A 35 -1.31 16.85 4.16
C ALA A 35 -1.41 16.41 5.63
N ASN A 36 -2.48 16.82 6.30
CA ASN A 36 -2.72 16.48 7.70
C ASN A 36 -3.26 15.05 7.84
N VAL A 37 -2.56 14.24 8.61
CA VAL A 37 -3.04 12.95 9.12
C VAL A 37 -3.44 13.14 10.58
N ARG A 38 -4.63 12.65 10.92
CA ARG A 38 -5.25 12.91 12.23
C ARG A 38 -5.42 11.64 13.05
N THR A 39 -5.70 11.81 14.35
CA THR A 39 -5.93 10.67 15.25
C THR A 39 -7.30 10.02 15.06
N GLY A 40 -8.23 10.66 14.35
CA GLY A 40 -9.57 10.15 14.10
C GLY A 40 -10.19 10.70 12.80
N PRO A 41 -11.36 10.18 12.40
CA PRO A 41 -12.00 10.47 11.12
C PRO A 41 -12.79 11.81 11.19
N GLY A 42 -12.09 12.92 11.27
CA GLY A 42 -12.72 14.24 11.32
C GLY A 42 -11.71 15.36 11.55
N THR A 43 -12.07 16.57 11.18
CA THR A 43 -11.24 17.76 11.35
C THR A 43 -11.12 18.24 12.80
N ASN A 44 -11.98 17.75 13.68
CA ASN A 44 -11.93 18.00 15.12
C ASN A 44 -10.91 17.13 15.87
N TYR A 45 -10.34 16.11 15.21
CA TYR A 45 -9.28 15.29 15.79
C TYR A 45 -7.91 15.94 15.59
N PRO A 46 -7.00 15.83 16.58
CA PRO A 46 -5.66 16.37 16.46
C PRO A 46 -4.88 15.83 15.26
N VAL A 47 -4.02 16.66 14.68
CA VAL A 47 -3.04 16.24 13.66
C VAL A 47 -1.93 15.48 14.36
N THR A 48 -1.60 14.28 13.86
CA THR A 48 -0.51 13.43 14.37
C THR A 48 0.70 13.40 13.43
N MET A 49 0.47 13.59 12.13
CA MET A 49 1.53 13.66 11.11
C MET A 49 1.17 14.69 10.06
N GLU A 50 2.18 15.25 9.42
CA GLU A 50 2.05 16.08 8.23
C GLU A 50 2.90 15.44 7.12
N LEU A 51 2.24 15.10 6.00
CA LEU A 51 2.86 14.39 4.90
C LEU A 51 2.95 15.28 3.65
N PHE A 52 3.81 14.92 2.74
CA PHE A 52 4.06 15.65 1.50
C PHE A 52 3.49 14.90 0.27
N GLU A 53 3.41 15.61 -0.85
CA GLU A 53 2.89 15.06 -2.10
C GLU A 53 3.63 13.78 -2.52
N GLY A 54 2.86 12.79 -2.97
CA GLY A 54 3.37 11.49 -3.41
C GLY A 54 3.57 10.46 -2.29
N TYR A 55 3.48 10.84 -1.03
CA TYR A 55 3.72 9.92 0.09
C TYR A 55 2.75 8.73 0.04
N PRO A 56 3.25 7.49 -0.04
CA PRO A 56 2.39 6.32 -0.16
C PRO A 56 1.85 5.87 1.20
N LEU A 57 0.60 5.39 1.20
CA LEU A 57 -0.13 4.94 2.38
C LEU A 57 -0.89 3.66 2.07
N LYS A 58 -0.92 2.73 3.02
CA LYS A 58 -1.75 1.53 2.96
C LYS A 58 -3.08 1.79 3.64
N VAL A 59 -4.18 1.46 2.97
CA VAL A 59 -5.53 1.59 3.53
C VAL A 59 -5.82 0.42 4.45
N GLU A 60 -6.27 0.70 5.68
CA GLU A 60 -6.79 -0.29 6.60
C GLU A 60 -8.31 -0.36 6.56
N LYS A 61 -8.98 0.79 6.50
CA LYS A 61 -10.44 0.89 6.37
C LYS A 61 -10.87 2.28 5.91
N LYS A 62 -12.15 2.39 5.50
CA LYS A 62 -12.80 3.66 5.20
C LYS A 62 -13.98 3.89 6.13
N GLN A 63 -14.14 5.13 6.60
CA GLN A 63 -15.28 5.58 7.39
C GLN A 63 -15.74 6.95 6.90
N GLY A 64 -16.90 7.01 6.23
CA GLY A 64 -17.36 8.22 5.55
C GLY A 64 -16.35 8.68 4.50
N ASP A 65 -15.90 9.93 4.59
CA ASP A 65 -14.92 10.54 3.70
C ASP A 65 -13.47 10.40 4.21
N TRP A 66 -13.24 9.52 5.19
CA TRP A 66 -11.95 9.34 5.84
C TRP A 66 -11.42 7.92 5.66
N TYR A 67 -10.12 7.82 5.33
CA TYR A 67 -9.38 6.56 5.31
C TYR A 67 -8.53 6.43 6.56
N LYS A 68 -8.64 5.29 7.25
CA LYS A 68 -7.62 4.86 8.19
C LYS A 68 -6.47 4.25 7.41
N VAL A 69 -5.28 4.79 7.62
CA VAL A 69 -4.08 4.45 6.86
C VAL A 69 -2.91 4.11 7.78
N VAL A 70 -1.95 3.39 7.21
CA VAL A 70 -0.66 3.12 7.85
C VAL A 70 0.45 3.39 6.85
N ASP A 71 1.57 3.93 7.30
CA ASP A 71 2.72 4.23 6.48
C ASP A 71 3.78 3.10 6.52
N PHE A 72 4.92 3.33 5.83
CA PHE A 72 6.00 2.34 5.74
C PHE A 72 6.77 2.14 7.06
N GLU A 73 6.59 3.00 8.06
CA GLU A 73 7.15 2.89 9.41
C GLU A 73 6.14 2.31 10.41
N ASN A 74 4.93 1.93 9.94
CA ASN A 74 3.77 1.46 10.70
C ASN A 74 3.11 2.53 11.57
N ASP A 75 3.35 3.79 11.28
CA ASP A 75 2.60 4.89 11.88
C ASP A 75 1.21 4.96 11.25
N SER A 76 0.17 5.07 12.08
CA SER A 76 -1.22 5.05 11.64
C SER A 76 -1.94 6.37 11.92
N GLY A 77 -2.96 6.63 11.13
CA GLY A 77 -3.84 7.77 11.32
C GLY A 77 -4.95 7.84 10.29
N TRP A 78 -5.63 8.96 10.23
CA TRP A 78 -6.76 9.18 9.37
C TRP A 78 -6.50 10.34 8.40
N VAL A 79 -6.78 10.11 7.13
CA VAL A 79 -6.62 11.09 6.05
C VAL A 79 -7.93 11.27 5.29
N HIS A 80 -8.26 12.50 4.91
CA HIS A 80 -9.46 12.80 4.14
C HIS A 80 -9.31 12.34 2.68
N ASP A 81 -10.37 11.82 2.07
CA ASP A 81 -10.33 11.28 0.71
C ASP A 81 -10.01 12.33 -0.36
N SER A 82 -10.29 13.60 -0.11
CA SER A 82 -9.99 14.71 -1.05
C SER A 82 -8.50 14.97 -1.29
N ILE A 83 -7.61 14.45 -0.44
CA ILE A 83 -6.16 14.68 -0.52
C ILE A 83 -5.35 13.41 -0.80
N VAL A 84 -6.03 12.37 -1.29
CA VAL A 84 -5.40 11.12 -1.69
C VAL A 84 -5.90 10.66 -3.05
N LYS A 85 -5.09 9.85 -3.73
CA LYS A 85 -5.44 9.16 -4.98
C LYS A 85 -4.91 7.73 -4.96
N LYS A 86 -5.33 6.89 -5.90
CA LYS A 86 -4.74 5.55 -6.08
C LYS A 86 -3.22 5.68 -6.24
N SER A 87 -2.46 4.88 -5.49
CA SER A 87 -1.01 5.00 -5.44
C SER A 87 -0.34 4.58 -6.75
N ASP A 88 0.55 5.45 -7.22
CA ASP A 88 1.52 5.22 -8.29
C ASP A 88 2.96 5.45 -7.80
N THR A 89 3.15 5.62 -6.50
CA THR A 89 4.43 5.92 -5.87
C THR A 89 4.93 4.77 -4.99
N VAL A 90 6.23 4.78 -4.74
CA VAL A 90 6.92 3.92 -3.80
C VAL A 90 7.86 4.77 -2.96
N ILE A 91 8.20 4.29 -1.77
CA ILE A 91 9.18 4.94 -0.88
C ILE A 91 10.34 4.00 -0.61
N VAL A 92 11.55 4.52 -0.54
CA VAL A 92 12.72 3.71 -0.21
C VAL A 92 12.64 3.28 1.25
N ASN A 93 12.53 1.97 1.47
CA ASN A 93 12.41 1.36 2.78
C ASN A 93 13.58 0.40 3.06
N ALA A 94 14.78 0.92 3.02
CA ALA A 94 15.99 0.22 3.42
C ALA A 94 16.57 0.87 4.67
N LYS A 95 17.51 0.19 5.34
CA LYS A 95 18.19 0.77 6.53
C LYS A 95 19.08 1.96 6.15
N GLU A 96 19.66 1.90 4.96
CA GLU A 96 20.55 2.89 4.41
C GLU A 96 20.08 3.31 3.03
N SER A 97 20.87 4.13 2.33
CA SER A 97 20.61 4.46 0.94
C SER A 97 20.70 3.23 0.04
N VAL A 98 20.06 3.32 -1.12
CA VAL A 98 20.00 2.23 -2.08
C VAL A 98 20.52 2.69 -3.45
N ASN A 99 21.12 1.76 -4.17
CA ASN A 99 21.57 2.01 -5.54
C ASN A 99 20.39 1.98 -6.51
N MET A 100 20.21 3.08 -7.25
CA MET A 100 19.40 3.13 -8.45
C MET A 100 20.30 2.81 -9.65
N ARG A 101 19.90 1.86 -10.49
CA ARG A 101 20.72 1.36 -11.61
C ARG A 101 20.11 1.69 -12.96
N SER A 102 20.95 1.68 -13.99
CA SER A 102 20.52 1.94 -15.38
C SER A 102 19.66 0.81 -15.98
N GLY A 103 19.71 -0.39 -15.42
CA GLY A 103 18.94 -1.55 -15.84
C GLY A 103 18.59 -2.48 -14.67
N PRO A 104 17.74 -3.50 -14.92
CA PRO A 104 17.19 -4.36 -13.89
C PRO A 104 18.13 -5.52 -13.49
N THR A 105 19.42 -5.22 -13.31
CA THR A 105 20.41 -6.20 -12.82
C THR A 105 21.45 -5.53 -11.92
N THR A 106 22.11 -6.32 -11.07
CA THR A 106 23.21 -5.83 -10.23
C THR A 106 24.49 -5.53 -11.01
N LYS A 107 24.56 -5.93 -12.29
CA LYS A 107 25.67 -5.68 -13.21
C LYS A 107 25.52 -4.33 -13.91
N ASP A 108 24.31 -3.78 -13.96
CA ASP A 108 24.06 -2.49 -14.58
C ASP A 108 24.66 -1.34 -13.75
N ALA A 109 25.05 -0.27 -14.42
CA ALA A 109 25.66 0.89 -13.80
C ALA A 109 24.77 1.55 -12.76
N ILE A 110 25.33 2.02 -11.66
CA ILE A 110 24.66 2.85 -10.67
C ILE A 110 24.51 4.26 -11.25
N VAL A 111 23.27 4.75 -11.32
CA VAL A 111 22.95 6.10 -11.82
C VAL A 111 22.65 7.09 -10.69
N ALA A 112 22.27 6.60 -9.52
CA ALA A 112 22.05 7.42 -8.33
C ALA A 112 22.14 6.57 -7.06
N ASP A 113 22.44 7.23 -5.95
CA ASP A 113 22.26 6.73 -4.59
C ASP A 113 21.04 7.41 -4.00
N VAL A 114 20.08 6.65 -3.49
CA VAL A 114 18.76 7.14 -3.05
C VAL A 114 18.57 6.82 -1.57
N GLU A 115 18.37 7.85 -0.77
CA GLU A 115 18.24 7.72 0.68
C GLU A 115 16.90 7.08 1.09
N ARG A 116 16.87 6.49 2.30
CA ARG A 116 15.64 6.05 2.95
C ARG A 116 14.62 7.19 3.04
N GLY A 117 13.35 6.88 2.79
CA GLY A 117 12.27 7.86 2.88
C GLY A 117 12.07 8.70 1.63
N VAL A 118 12.92 8.56 0.60
CA VAL A 118 12.70 9.22 -0.69
C VAL A 118 11.54 8.56 -1.42
N VAL A 119 10.60 9.38 -1.87
CA VAL A 119 9.43 8.95 -2.66
C VAL A 119 9.78 9.03 -4.15
N LEU A 120 9.40 7.98 -4.86
CA LEU A 120 9.66 7.79 -6.28
C LEU A 120 8.37 7.41 -7.00
N THR A 121 8.19 7.88 -8.24
CA THR A 121 7.08 7.43 -9.09
C THR A 121 7.42 6.07 -9.70
N ARG A 122 6.52 5.10 -9.57
CA ARG A 122 6.65 3.81 -10.21
C ARG A 122 6.32 3.94 -11.70
N ILE A 123 7.21 3.45 -12.56
CA ILE A 123 7.03 3.44 -14.01
C ILE A 123 6.63 2.04 -14.49
N SER A 124 7.41 1.01 -14.11
CA SER A 124 7.16 -0.38 -14.52
C SER A 124 7.86 -1.36 -13.59
N LYS A 125 7.51 -2.64 -13.71
CA LYS A 125 8.16 -3.75 -13.00
C LYS A 125 8.71 -4.76 -14.00
N GLU A 126 9.88 -5.29 -13.70
CA GLU A 126 10.48 -6.41 -14.42
C GLU A 126 11.14 -7.37 -13.41
N GLY A 127 10.54 -8.55 -13.22
CA GLY A 127 10.97 -9.52 -12.25
C GLY A 127 11.04 -8.94 -10.82
N LYS A 128 12.23 -8.94 -10.25
CA LYS A 128 12.51 -8.43 -8.89
C LYS A 128 12.89 -6.94 -8.87
N TRP A 129 12.73 -6.22 -9.98
CA TRP A 129 13.13 -4.83 -10.12
C TRP A 129 11.95 -3.94 -10.48
N THR A 130 11.94 -2.72 -9.95
CA THR A 130 10.99 -1.67 -10.31
C THR A 130 11.73 -0.52 -10.95
N LYS A 131 11.25 -0.09 -12.13
CA LYS A 131 11.69 1.15 -12.76
C LYS A 131 10.98 2.31 -12.09
N VAL A 132 11.75 3.28 -11.65
CA VAL A 132 11.25 4.43 -10.90
C VAL A 132 11.79 5.73 -11.48
N ARG A 133 11.10 6.84 -11.14
CA ARG A 133 11.52 8.20 -11.45
C ARG A 133 11.53 9.05 -10.20
N HIS A 134 12.63 9.71 -9.95
CA HIS A 134 12.76 10.74 -8.93
C HIS A 134 12.16 12.07 -9.42
N GLY A 135 11.74 12.96 -8.49
CA GLY A 135 11.19 14.28 -8.83
C GLY A 135 12.16 15.18 -9.62
N SER A 136 13.46 14.96 -9.54
CA SER A 136 14.48 15.62 -10.39
C SER A 136 14.45 15.20 -11.86
N GLY A 137 13.69 14.16 -12.22
CA GLY A 137 13.65 13.57 -13.56
C GLY A 137 14.57 12.36 -13.75
N THR A 138 15.46 12.06 -12.80
CA THR A 138 16.32 10.88 -12.86
C THR A 138 15.49 9.60 -12.83
N THR A 139 15.74 8.68 -13.76
CA THR A 139 15.08 7.38 -13.85
C THR A 139 16.08 6.25 -13.66
N GLY A 140 15.63 5.14 -13.12
CA GLY A 140 16.45 3.95 -12.97
C GLY A 140 15.67 2.81 -12.33
N TRP A 141 16.39 1.76 -11.98
CA TRP A 141 15.87 0.53 -11.44
C TRP A 141 16.34 0.29 -10.00
N ILE A 142 15.38 -0.04 -9.14
CA ILE A 142 15.66 -0.39 -7.74
C ILE A 142 15.06 -1.78 -7.46
N TYR A 143 15.74 -2.55 -6.64
CA TYR A 143 15.29 -3.89 -6.25
C TYR A 143 14.02 -3.81 -5.40
N ASN A 144 13.01 -4.63 -5.69
CA ASN A 144 11.66 -4.51 -5.10
C ASN A 144 11.65 -4.57 -3.57
N SER A 145 12.52 -5.40 -2.97
CA SER A 145 12.58 -5.54 -1.50
C SER A 145 13.08 -4.29 -0.76
N LEU A 146 13.61 -3.32 -1.49
CA LEU A 146 14.11 -2.03 -0.95
C LEU A 146 13.06 -0.92 -1.05
N LEU A 147 11.89 -1.23 -1.59
CA LEU A 147 10.79 -0.29 -1.84
C LEU A 147 9.54 -0.71 -1.06
N TRP A 148 8.73 0.25 -0.74
CA TRP A 148 7.41 0.07 -0.16
C TRP A 148 6.41 1.01 -0.85
N PRO A 149 5.19 0.60 -1.16
CA PRO A 149 4.68 -0.77 -1.23
C PRO A 149 5.25 -1.58 -2.38
#